data_373e0179ce5a6ea7ffac1a0ba9762909
#
_entry.id   373e0179ce5a6ea7ffac1a0ba9762909
#
_cell.length_a   1.000
_cell.length_b   1.000
_cell.length_c   1.000
_cell.angle_alpha   90.00
_cell.angle_beta   90.00
_cell.angle_gamma   90.00
#
_symmetry.space_group_name_H-M   'P 1'
#
loop_
_entity.id
_entity.type
_entity.pdbx_description
1 polymer ?
#
loop_
_entity_poly.entity_id
_entity_poly.type
_entity_poly.pdbx_seq_one_letter_code
_entity_poly.pdbx_strand_id
1 'polypeptide(L)'
;PEPSPATVAYTDFLLRVAAMAPVGEIVAAMTPCMRLYAWLGQEMAERLSKTSPYRDWVTTFSSPEFEGLAVRLEDLLDRYGKGLDKVPANYRRAMELEFGFFDEAWNTGE
;
A
#
# COMPACT_ATOMS: atom_id res chain seq x y z
N PRO A 1 6.17 -21.75 -3.34
CA PRO A 1 5.48 -21.31 -4.55
C PRO A 1 6.08 -20.01 -5.07
N GLU A 2 6.02 -19.80 -6.36
CA GLU A 2 6.52 -18.61 -6.99
C GLU A 2 5.52 -17.46 -6.82
N PRO A 3 6.01 -16.20 -6.69
CA PRO A 3 5.11 -15.06 -6.66
C PRO A 3 4.34 -14.94 -7.99
N SER A 4 3.11 -14.46 -7.89
CA SER A 4 2.27 -14.22 -9.06
C SER A 4 2.84 -13.08 -9.93
N PRO A 5 2.41 -12.98 -11.21
CA PRO A 5 2.82 -11.85 -12.06
C PRO A 5 2.49 -10.48 -11.44
N ALA A 6 1.33 -10.33 -10.80
CA ALA A 6 0.98 -9.06 -10.16
C ALA A 6 1.91 -8.73 -9.01
N THR A 7 2.27 -9.73 -8.19
CA THR A 7 3.21 -9.54 -7.09
C THR A 7 4.60 -9.16 -7.62
N VAL A 8 5.06 -9.84 -8.67
CA VAL A 8 6.35 -9.54 -9.29
C VAL A 8 6.37 -8.10 -9.84
N ALA A 9 5.31 -7.70 -10.53
CA ALA A 9 5.22 -6.35 -11.09
C ALA A 9 5.31 -5.28 -9.98
N TYR A 10 4.62 -5.51 -8.87
CA TYR A 10 4.60 -4.54 -7.77
C TYR A 10 5.96 -4.49 -7.06
N THR A 11 6.52 -5.63 -6.72
CA THR A 11 7.82 -5.68 -6.04
C THR A 11 8.94 -5.13 -6.91
N ASP A 12 8.94 -5.43 -8.21
CA ASP A 12 9.92 -4.86 -9.14
C ASP A 12 9.82 -3.35 -9.21
N PHE A 13 8.61 -2.82 -9.25
CA PHE A 13 8.38 -1.37 -9.23
C PHE A 13 8.96 -0.74 -7.96
N LEU A 14 8.63 -1.29 -6.78
CA LEU A 14 9.12 -0.76 -5.51
C LEU A 14 10.64 -0.81 -5.41
N LEU A 15 11.25 -1.92 -5.82
CA LEU A 15 12.70 -2.08 -5.78
C LEU A 15 13.40 -1.10 -6.71
N ARG A 16 12.87 -0.91 -7.92
CA ARG A 16 13.45 0.02 -8.88
C ARG A 16 13.38 1.45 -8.36
N VAL A 17 12.24 1.86 -7.83
CA VAL A 17 12.07 3.20 -7.27
C VAL A 17 13.00 3.41 -6.08
N ALA A 18 13.07 2.43 -5.17
CA ALA A 18 13.93 2.51 -3.99
C ALA A 18 15.40 2.65 -4.35
N ALA A 19 15.84 2.01 -5.43
CA ALA A 19 17.24 2.02 -5.84
C ALA A 19 17.65 3.29 -6.57
N MET A 20 16.74 3.93 -7.29
CA MET A 20 17.08 4.95 -8.29
C MET A 20 16.48 6.33 -8.05
N ALA A 21 15.50 6.46 -7.18
CA ALA A 21 14.71 7.68 -7.08
C ALA A 21 15.05 8.52 -5.84
N PRO A 22 14.77 9.84 -5.87
CA PRO A 22 14.83 10.67 -4.66
C PRO A 22 13.79 10.20 -3.62
N VAL A 23 14.03 10.56 -2.37
CA VAL A 23 13.19 10.09 -1.25
C VAL A 23 11.71 10.44 -1.44
N GLY A 24 11.39 11.61 -2.00
CA GLY A 24 10.00 11.99 -2.24
C GLY A 24 9.28 11.06 -3.20
N GLU A 25 9.98 10.59 -4.22
CA GLU A 25 9.41 9.63 -5.18
C GLU A 25 9.29 8.22 -4.58
N ILE A 26 10.23 7.84 -3.71
CA ILE A 26 10.15 6.57 -2.97
C ILE A 26 8.93 6.56 -2.05
N VAL A 27 8.74 7.65 -1.31
CA VAL A 27 7.58 7.79 -0.41
C VAL A 27 6.29 7.77 -1.21
N ALA A 28 6.26 8.41 -2.39
CA ALA A 28 5.09 8.39 -3.27
C ALA A 28 4.73 6.97 -3.73
N ALA A 29 5.72 6.12 -3.92
CA ALA A 29 5.48 4.72 -4.30
C ALA A 29 4.96 3.87 -3.13
N MET A 30 5.32 4.21 -1.89
CA MET A 30 4.97 3.44 -0.70
C MET A 30 3.66 3.88 -0.02
N THR A 31 3.33 5.16 -0.11
CA THR A 31 2.19 5.73 0.63
C THR A 31 0.85 5.10 0.26
N PRO A 32 0.54 4.82 -1.03
CA PRO A 32 -0.76 4.23 -1.39
C PRO A 32 -1.05 2.92 -0.67
N CYS A 33 -0.07 2.04 -0.57
CA CYS A 33 -0.22 0.75 0.12
C CYS A 33 -0.57 0.96 1.60
N MET A 34 0.21 1.80 2.28
CA MET A 34 -0.01 2.04 3.70
C MET A 34 -1.37 2.68 3.98
N ARG A 35 -1.74 3.68 3.19
CA ARG A 35 -3.04 4.34 3.35
C ARG A 35 -4.19 3.39 3.02
N LEU A 36 -4.06 2.60 1.97
CA LEU A 36 -5.09 1.65 1.58
C LEU A 36 -5.33 0.62 2.68
N TYR A 37 -4.27 0.04 3.24
CA TYR A 37 -4.41 -0.96 4.29
C TYR A 37 -4.94 -0.38 5.59
N ALA A 38 -4.53 0.84 5.95
CA ALA A 38 -5.08 1.51 7.13
C ALA A 38 -6.59 1.73 6.98
N TRP A 39 -7.01 2.22 5.82
CA TRP A 39 -8.42 2.42 5.53
C TRP A 39 -9.20 1.11 5.55
N LEU A 40 -8.68 0.11 4.86
CA LEU A 40 -9.33 -1.19 4.75
C LEU A 40 -9.45 -1.88 6.11
N GLY A 41 -8.40 -1.83 6.92
CA GLY A 41 -8.43 -2.40 8.27
C GLY A 41 -9.49 -1.74 9.14
N GLN A 42 -9.59 -0.43 9.09
CA GLN A 42 -10.58 0.31 9.87
C GLN A 42 -12.01 0.01 9.41
N GLU A 43 -12.24 -0.09 8.12
CA GLU A 43 -13.55 -0.46 7.56
C GLU A 43 -13.93 -1.88 7.96
N MET A 44 -13.00 -2.81 7.87
CA MET A 44 -13.26 -4.21 8.21
C MET A 44 -13.47 -4.42 9.71
N ALA A 45 -12.82 -3.61 10.56
CA ALA A 45 -12.96 -3.72 12.02
C ALA A 45 -14.40 -3.54 12.47
N GLU A 46 -15.18 -2.73 11.77
CA GLU A 46 -16.58 -2.47 12.09
C GLU A 46 -17.51 -3.60 11.62
N ARG A 47 -17.08 -4.39 10.66
CA ARG A 47 -17.93 -5.38 9.99
C ARG A 47 -17.56 -6.83 10.29
N LEU A 48 -16.36 -7.05 10.80
CA LEU A 48 -15.83 -8.40 10.95
C LEU A 48 -16.37 -9.09 12.18
N SER A 49 -16.75 -10.35 12.04
CA SER A 49 -17.15 -11.21 13.14
C SER A 49 -15.97 -11.47 14.09
N LYS A 50 -16.26 -11.61 15.38
CA LYS A 50 -15.25 -11.92 16.40
C LYS A 50 -14.57 -13.27 16.18
N THR A 51 -15.19 -14.14 15.41
CA THR A 51 -14.67 -15.49 15.14
C THR A 51 -14.00 -15.60 13.78
N SER A 52 -13.87 -14.50 13.05
CA SER A 52 -13.25 -14.51 11.72
C SER A 52 -11.78 -14.91 11.81
N PRO A 53 -11.29 -15.74 10.85
CA PRO A 53 -9.87 -16.06 10.76
C PRO A 53 -8.99 -14.86 10.40
N TYR A 54 -9.60 -13.76 9.91
CA TYR A 54 -8.87 -12.55 9.54
C TYR A 54 -8.78 -11.51 10.65
N ARG A 55 -9.23 -11.87 11.85
CA ARG A 55 -9.29 -10.94 12.98
C ARG A 55 -7.92 -10.31 13.33
N ASP A 56 -6.88 -11.13 13.36
CA ASP A 56 -5.54 -10.64 13.69
C ASP A 56 -5.03 -9.65 12.65
N TRP A 57 -5.28 -9.94 11.37
CA TRP A 57 -4.96 -9.03 10.27
C TRP A 57 -5.66 -7.68 10.47
N VAL A 58 -6.96 -7.74 10.71
CA VAL A 58 -7.78 -6.53 10.89
C VAL A 58 -7.33 -5.74 12.13
N THR A 59 -7.04 -6.42 13.24
CA THR A 59 -6.55 -5.78 14.46
C THR A 59 -5.25 -5.00 14.19
N THR A 60 -4.33 -5.60 13.44
CA THR A 60 -3.07 -4.96 13.09
C THR A 60 -3.28 -3.71 12.25
N PHE A 61 -4.04 -3.82 11.16
CA PHE A 61 -4.17 -2.73 10.20
C PHE A 61 -5.19 -1.66 10.62
N SER A 62 -6.07 -1.96 11.56
CA SER A 62 -7.00 -0.97 12.12
C SER A 62 -6.41 -0.23 13.33
N SER A 63 -5.22 -0.61 13.78
CA SER A 63 -4.63 -0.04 14.99
C SER A 63 -4.25 1.43 14.82
N PRO A 64 -4.27 2.20 15.92
CA PRO A 64 -3.76 3.58 15.89
C PRO A 64 -2.30 3.67 15.47
N GLU A 65 -1.50 2.66 15.79
CA GLU A 65 -0.08 2.60 15.42
C GLU A 65 0.06 2.52 13.90
N PHE A 66 -0.75 1.70 13.23
CA PHE A 66 -0.70 1.59 11.78
C PHE A 66 -1.21 2.86 11.10
N GLU A 67 -2.29 3.45 11.62
CA GLU A 67 -2.78 4.73 11.12
C GLU A 67 -1.68 5.80 11.26
N GLY A 68 -0.96 5.81 12.36
CA GLY A 68 0.16 6.73 12.56
C GLY A 68 1.26 6.56 11.54
N LEU A 69 1.55 5.33 11.11
CA LEU A 69 2.53 5.08 10.05
C LEU A 69 2.05 5.63 8.71
N ALA A 70 0.78 5.45 8.38
CA ALA A 70 0.21 5.99 7.14
C ALA A 70 0.28 7.52 7.13
N VAL A 71 -0.10 8.16 8.24
CA VAL A 71 -0.03 9.61 8.39
C VAL A 71 1.42 10.10 8.24
N ARG A 72 2.37 9.39 8.85
CA ARG A 72 3.78 9.75 8.77
C ARG A 72 4.29 9.70 7.32
N LEU A 73 3.90 8.68 6.57
CA LEU A 73 4.27 8.61 5.15
C LEU A 73 3.65 9.75 4.35
N GLU A 74 2.40 10.09 4.63
CA GLU A 74 1.74 11.22 3.99
C GLU A 74 2.45 12.55 4.30
N ASP A 75 2.86 12.74 5.56
CA ASP A 75 3.62 13.93 5.95
C ASP A 75 4.98 14.00 5.24
N LEU A 76 5.66 12.86 5.14
CA LEU A 76 6.93 12.79 4.41
C LEU A 76 6.73 13.07 2.92
N LEU A 77 5.64 12.59 2.35
CA LEU A 77 5.29 12.86 0.96
C LEU A 77 5.07 14.36 0.73
N ASP A 78 4.34 15.02 1.63
CA ASP A 78 4.12 16.46 1.56
C ASP A 78 5.43 17.25 1.67
N ARG A 79 6.33 16.78 2.53
CA ARG A 79 7.62 17.48 2.77
C ARG A 79 8.61 17.27 1.63
N TYR A 80 8.78 16.06 1.15
CA TYR A 80 9.84 15.71 0.22
C TYR A 80 9.38 15.49 -1.21
N GLY A 81 8.08 15.34 -1.44
CA GLY A 81 7.52 15.12 -2.77
C GLY A 81 7.19 16.39 -3.52
N LYS A 82 7.17 17.52 -2.82
CA LYS A 82 6.77 18.78 -3.42
C LYS A 82 7.73 19.20 -4.54
N GLY A 83 7.17 19.51 -5.71
CA GLY A 83 7.98 19.95 -6.84
C GLY A 83 8.67 18.84 -7.63
N LEU A 84 8.50 17.58 -7.24
CA LEU A 84 9.05 16.45 -7.99
C LEU A 84 8.03 15.98 -9.04
N ASP A 85 8.41 16.00 -10.29
CA ASP A 85 7.53 15.72 -11.42
C ASP A 85 6.96 14.29 -11.40
N LYS A 86 7.73 13.33 -10.89
CA LYS A 86 7.36 11.92 -10.93
C LYS A 86 6.51 11.47 -9.75
N VAL A 87 6.27 12.33 -8.76
CA VAL A 87 5.47 11.95 -7.59
C VAL A 87 4.04 11.57 -7.96
N PRO A 88 3.29 12.35 -8.74
CA PRO A 88 1.93 11.93 -9.12
C PRO A 88 1.93 10.64 -9.93
N ALA A 89 2.88 10.46 -10.83
CA ALA A 89 2.95 9.26 -11.65
C ALA A 89 3.28 8.02 -10.82
N ASN A 90 4.21 8.13 -9.87
CA ASN A 90 4.58 7.03 -8.99
C ASN A 90 3.43 6.65 -8.06
N TYR A 91 2.71 7.62 -7.52
CA TYR A 91 1.55 7.38 -6.68
C TYR A 91 0.46 6.64 -7.46
N ARG A 92 0.16 7.11 -8.66
CA ARG A 92 -0.82 6.48 -9.54
C ARG A 92 -0.40 5.06 -9.90
N ARG A 93 0.87 4.87 -10.25
CA ARG A 93 1.38 3.55 -10.63
C ARG A 93 1.27 2.57 -9.46
N ALA A 94 1.57 3.01 -8.24
CA ALA A 94 1.42 2.18 -7.05
C ALA A 94 -0.05 1.77 -6.85
N MET A 95 -1.00 2.70 -7.07
CA MET A 95 -2.42 2.38 -6.96
C MET A 95 -2.87 1.38 -8.03
N GLU A 96 -2.38 1.53 -9.26
CA GLU A 96 -2.68 0.58 -10.34
C GLU A 96 -2.16 -0.82 -10.01
N LEU A 97 -0.96 -0.89 -9.43
CA LEU A 97 -0.36 -2.17 -9.06
C LEU A 97 -1.08 -2.81 -7.87
N GLU A 98 -1.57 -2.01 -6.91
CA GLU A 98 -2.44 -2.50 -5.85
C GLU A 98 -3.73 -3.10 -6.41
N PHE A 99 -4.35 -2.39 -7.34
CA PHE A 99 -5.55 -2.91 -8.01
C PHE A 99 -5.25 -4.23 -8.69
N GLY A 100 -4.16 -4.31 -9.44
CA GLY A 100 -3.77 -5.55 -10.11
C GLY A 100 -3.53 -6.71 -9.16
N PHE A 101 -2.93 -6.44 -8.01
CA PHE A 101 -2.69 -7.42 -6.98
C PHE A 101 -4.00 -8.01 -6.44
N PHE A 102 -4.95 -7.17 -6.07
CA PHE A 102 -6.24 -7.64 -5.57
C PHE A 102 -7.10 -8.30 -6.66
N ASP A 103 -7.07 -7.75 -7.87
CA ASP A 103 -7.82 -8.30 -9.00
C ASP A 103 -7.33 -9.71 -9.33
N GLU A 104 -6.04 -9.93 -9.33
CA GLU A 104 -5.46 -11.26 -9.59
C GLU A 104 -5.86 -12.25 -8.51
N ALA A 105 -5.79 -11.84 -7.24
CA ALA A 105 -6.18 -12.69 -6.12
C ALA A 105 -7.67 -13.07 -6.21
N TRP A 106 -8.52 -12.11 -6.55
CA TRP A 106 -9.95 -12.34 -6.73
C TRP A 106 -10.22 -13.33 -7.85
N ASN A 107 -9.53 -13.17 -8.99
CA ASN A 107 -9.75 -14.01 -10.17
C ASN A 107 -9.20 -15.43 -10.01
N THR A 108 -8.26 -15.65 -9.10
CA THR A 108 -7.75 -17.00 -8.82
C THR A 108 -8.60 -17.75 -7.80
N GLY A 109 -9.62 -17.12 -7.23
CA GLY A 109 -10.50 -17.74 -6.25
C GLY A 109 -9.92 -17.85 -4.84
N GLU A 110 -8.87 -17.12 -4.56
CA GLU A 110 -8.20 -17.14 -3.25
C GLU A 110 -8.63 -15.99 -2.30
#